data_6462028bbfa0d9281f7e314314b5307f
#
_entry.id   6462028bbfa0d9281f7e314314b5307f
#
_cell.length_a   1.000
_cell.length_b   1.000
_cell.length_c   1.000
_cell.angle_alpha   90.00
_cell.angle_beta   90.00
_cell.angle_gamma   90.00
#
_symmetry.space_group_name_H-M   'P 1'
#
loop_
_entity.id
_entity.type
_entity.pdbx_description
1 polymer ?
#
loop_
_entity_poly.entity_id
_entity_poly.type
_entity_poly.pdbx_seq_one_letter_code
_entity_poly.pdbx_strand_id
1 'polypeptide(L)'
;GLTEERKKNLYKTPEDGTIFKLGRVMFREEGDKYIIGNGGSYVIGNEALLKFTRKIEGREFSFFDVKRDLGEAGTRLVTYLFNRGLLKECNSK
;
A
#
# COMPACT_ATOMS: atom_id res chain seq x y z
N GLY A 1 -7.58 5.01 25.46
CA GLY A 1 -9.01 4.88 25.26
C GLY A 1 -9.38 4.10 24.03
N LEU A 2 -10.66 4.09 23.75
CA LEU A 2 -11.17 3.36 22.60
C LEU A 2 -10.55 3.83 21.29
N THR A 3 -10.36 5.13 21.19
CA THR A 3 -9.82 5.69 19.95
C THR A 3 -8.42 5.17 19.69
N GLU A 4 -7.63 5.08 20.72
CA GLU A 4 -6.27 4.60 20.55
C GLU A 4 -6.22 3.12 20.23
N GLU A 5 -7.10 2.36 20.83
CA GLU A 5 -7.18 0.94 20.51
C GLU A 5 -7.60 0.73 19.06
N ARG A 6 -8.53 1.54 18.61
CA ARG A 6 -8.94 1.46 17.22
C ARG A 6 -7.80 1.77 16.29
N LYS A 7 -7.02 2.81 16.62
CA LYS A 7 -5.88 3.15 15.78
C LYS A 7 -4.90 2.00 15.68
N LYS A 8 -4.62 1.35 16.81
CA LYS A 8 -3.71 0.22 16.79
C LYS A 8 -4.22 -0.90 15.91
N ASN A 9 -5.54 -1.15 15.99
CA ASN A 9 -6.11 -2.23 15.21
C ASN A 9 -6.21 -1.91 13.74
N LEU A 10 -6.24 -0.63 13.40
CA LEU A 10 -6.37 -0.22 12.01
C LEU A 10 -5.07 -0.34 11.23
N TYR A 11 -3.94 -0.30 11.92
CA TYR A 11 -2.66 -0.37 11.27
C TYR A 11 -1.98 -1.68 11.56
N LYS A 12 -1.90 -2.49 10.56
CA LYS A 12 -1.23 -3.78 10.66
C LYS A 12 -0.02 -3.79 9.76
N THR A 13 1.07 -4.34 10.27
CA THR A 13 2.26 -4.53 9.48
C THR A 13 2.21 -5.92 8.89
N PRO A 14 2.33 -6.03 7.57
CA PRO A 14 2.32 -7.37 6.96
C PRO A 14 3.52 -8.19 7.39
N GLU A 15 3.40 -9.48 7.27
CA GLU A 15 4.52 -10.38 7.55
C GLU A 15 5.47 -10.37 6.36
N ASP A 16 6.75 -10.64 6.66
CA ASP A 16 7.79 -10.53 5.64
C ASP A 16 7.52 -11.39 4.42
N GLY A 17 6.99 -12.58 4.62
CA GLY A 17 6.77 -13.49 3.51
C GLY A 17 5.50 -13.24 2.73
N THR A 18 4.73 -12.23 3.12
CA THR A 18 3.47 -11.95 2.43
C THR A 18 3.74 -11.50 1.01
N ILE A 19 3.00 -12.07 0.08
CA ILE A 19 3.09 -11.68 -1.33
C ILE A 19 1.84 -10.89 -1.67
N PHE A 20 2.06 -9.76 -2.31
CA PHE A 20 1.00 -8.83 -2.64
C PHE A 20 0.88 -8.64 -4.12
N LYS A 21 -0.30 -8.20 -4.52
CA LYS A 21 -0.52 -7.72 -5.87
C LYS A 21 -1.36 -6.46 -5.79
N LEU A 22 -0.91 -5.45 -6.52
CA LEU A 22 -1.71 -4.25 -6.72
C LEU A 22 -2.38 -4.38 -8.08
N GLY A 23 -3.71 -4.39 -8.06
CA GLY A 23 -4.44 -4.43 -9.30
C GLY A 23 -4.38 -3.10 -10.01
N ARG A 24 -5.21 -2.96 -11.04
CA ARG A 24 -5.25 -1.72 -11.78
C ARG A 24 -5.77 -0.60 -10.89
N VAL A 25 -5.10 0.54 -10.94
CA VAL A 25 -5.53 1.70 -10.17
C VAL A 25 -5.67 2.88 -11.09
N MET A 26 -6.47 3.84 -10.66
CA MET A 26 -6.61 5.11 -11.34
C MET A 26 -6.16 6.20 -10.38
N PHE A 27 -5.78 7.33 -10.94
CA PHE A 27 -5.37 8.41 -10.06
C PHE A 27 -5.92 9.73 -10.57
N ARG A 28 -6.02 10.67 -9.66
CA ARG A 28 -6.46 12.02 -9.95
C ARG A 28 -5.60 12.99 -9.15
N GLU A 29 -5.18 14.04 -9.83
CA GLU A 29 -4.39 15.07 -9.20
C GLU A 29 -5.32 16.07 -8.51
N GLU A 30 -5.00 16.38 -7.25
CA GLU A 30 -5.78 17.33 -6.48
C GLU A 30 -4.79 18.26 -5.77
N GLY A 31 -4.55 19.44 -6.38
CA GLY A 31 -3.57 20.34 -5.85
C GLY A 31 -2.19 19.72 -5.93
N ASP A 32 -1.53 19.60 -4.80
CA ASP A 32 -0.21 18.99 -4.75
C ASP A 32 -0.27 17.53 -4.32
N LYS A 33 -1.47 16.94 -4.32
CA LYS A 33 -1.63 15.56 -3.88
C LYS A 33 -2.29 14.74 -4.97
N TYR A 34 -2.21 13.43 -4.79
CA TYR A 34 -2.82 12.49 -5.71
C TYR A 34 -3.77 11.59 -4.95
N ILE A 35 -4.92 11.36 -5.55
CA ILE A 35 -5.87 10.37 -5.05
C ILE A 35 -5.73 9.16 -5.94
N ILE A 36 -5.39 8.01 -5.35
CA ILE A 36 -5.12 6.79 -6.09
C ILE A 36 -6.10 5.74 -5.60
N GLY A 37 -6.83 5.12 -6.51
CA GLY A 37 -7.84 4.19 -6.07
C GLY A 37 -8.14 3.11 -7.07
N ASN A 38 -8.88 2.12 -6.61
CA ASN A 38 -9.27 0.99 -7.42
C ASN A 38 -10.78 0.86 -7.55
N GLY A 39 -11.51 1.89 -7.16
CA GLY A 39 -12.97 1.88 -7.21
C GLY A 39 -13.62 1.48 -5.91
N GLY A 40 -12.94 0.69 -5.08
CA GLY A 40 -13.47 0.31 -3.78
C GLY A 40 -12.75 0.96 -2.63
N SER A 41 -11.48 1.25 -2.83
CA SER A 41 -10.66 1.88 -1.81
C SER A 41 -9.78 2.92 -2.47
N TYR A 42 -9.26 3.83 -1.67
CA TYR A 42 -8.36 4.84 -2.21
C TYR A 42 -7.38 5.29 -1.15
N VAL A 43 -6.29 5.87 -1.61
CA VAL A 43 -5.28 6.49 -0.75
C VAL A 43 -5.00 7.88 -1.28
N ILE A 44 -4.48 8.72 -0.42
CA ILE A 44 -4.08 10.07 -0.80
C ILE A 44 -2.60 10.20 -0.46
N GLY A 45 -1.84 10.69 -1.41
CA GLY A 45 -0.42 10.83 -1.16
C GLY A 45 0.25 11.77 -2.12
N ASN A 46 1.55 11.84 -2.00
CA ASN A 46 2.36 12.72 -2.84
C ASN A 46 2.85 11.97 -4.07
N GLU A 47 3.74 12.64 -4.80
CA GLU A 47 4.26 12.06 -6.03
C GLU A 47 5.02 10.76 -5.78
N ALA A 48 5.68 10.66 -4.64
CA ALA A 48 6.42 9.44 -4.34
C ALA A 48 5.48 8.25 -4.25
N LEU A 49 4.32 8.43 -3.64
CA LEU A 49 3.34 7.35 -3.56
C LEU A 49 2.82 7.00 -4.94
N LEU A 50 2.54 7.99 -5.77
CA LEU A 50 2.08 7.73 -7.13
C LEU A 50 3.11 6.94 -7.92
N LYS A 51 4.36 7.35 -7.85
CA LYS A 51 5.40 6.65 -8.58
C LYS A 51 5.54 5.22 -8.09
N PHE A 52 5.45 5.02 -6.79
CA PHE A 52 5.54 3.68 -6.24
C PHE A 52 4.39 2.80 -6.73
N THR A 53 3.16 3.31 -6.69
CA THR A 53 2.03 2.51 -7.13
C THR A 53 2.13 2.18 -8.61
N ARG A 54 2.59 3.13 -9.43
CA ARG A 54 2.75 2.87 -10.85
C ARG A 54 3.81 1.80 -11.10
N LYS A 55 4.85 1.77 -10.27
CA LYS A 55 5.90 0.79 -10.42
C LYS A 55 5.43 -0.63 -10.12
N ILE A 56 4.57 -0.78 -9.13
CA ILE A 56 4.14 -2.11 -8.71
C ILE A 56 2.80 -2.53 -9.31
N GLU A 57 2.14 -1.66 -10.02
CA GLU A 57 0.81 -1.94 -10.57
C GLU A 57 0.84 -3.19 -11.45
N GLY A 58 -0.06 -4.12 -11.15
CA GLY A 58 -0.17 -5.35 -11.92
C GLY A 58 0.89 -6.39 -11.63
N ARG A 59 1.75 -6.14 -10.67
CA ARG A 59 2.85 -7.06 -10.37
C ARG A 59 2.65 -7.68 -9.01
N GLU A 60 3.17 -8.90 -8.87
CA GLU A 60 3.27 -9.52 -7.56
C GLU A 60 4.63 -9.21 -6.96
N PHE A 61 4.65 -9.01 -5.66
CA PHE A 61 5.89 -8.71 -4.96
C PHE A 61 5.75 -9.15 -3.51
N SER A 62 6.87 -9.45 -2.87
CA SER A 62 6.85 -9.83 -1.47
C SER A 62 7.22 -8.61 -0.62
N PHE A 63 6.69 -8.62 0.60
CA PHE A 63 7.01 -7.56 1.54
C PHE A 63 8.51 -7.55 1.84
N PHE A 64 9.09 -8.75 1.91
CA PHE A 64 10.53 -8.87 2.14
C PHE A 64 11.33 -8.13 1.05
N ASP A 65 10.94 -8.33 -0.21
CA ASP A 65 11.64 -7.68 -1.30
C ASP A 65 11.57 -6.16 -1.20
N VAL A 66 10.40 -5.65 -0.83
CA VAL A 66 10.24 -4.21 -0.68
C VAL A 66 11.13 -3.67 0.44
N LYS A 67 11.16 -4.38 1.56
CA LYS A 67 11.99 -3.94 2.67
C LYS A 67 13.46 -3.94 2.29
N ARG A 68 13.89 -4.99 1.59
CA ARG A 68 15.28 -5.09 1.18
C ARG A 68 15.68 -4.00 0.20
N ASP A 69 14.84 -3.77 -0.79
CA ASP A 69 15.20 -2.89 -1.89
C ASP A 69 14.93 -1.42 -1.60
N LEU A 70 13.87 -1.12 -0.86
CA LEU A 70 13.44 0.26 -0.65
C LEU A 70 13.52 0.69 0.81
N GLY A 71 13.85 -0.22 1.69
CA GLY A 71 14.04 0.12 3.09
C GLY A 71 12.77 0.60 3.75
N GLU A 72 12.96 1.50 4.69
CA GLU A 72 11.85 1.95 5.53
C GLU A 72 10.80 2.72 4.75
N ALA A 73 11.23 3.49 3.75
CA ALA A 73 10.28 4.25 2.96
C ALA A 73 9.33 3.33 2.22
N GLY A 74 9.87 2.28 1.60
CA GLY A 74 9.02 1.31 0.91
C GLY A 74 8.12 0.56 1.86
N THR A 75 8.65 0.22 3.02
CA THR A 75 7.85 -0.46 4.03
C THR A 75 6.63 0.37 4.41
N ARG A 76 6.83 1.66 4.61
CA ARG A 76 5.72 2.54 4.98
C ARG A 76 4.70 2.64 3.86
N LEU A 77 5.15 2.73 2.62
CA LEU A 77 4.23 2.83 1.50
C LEU A 77 3.39 1.56 1.36
N VAL A 78 4.02 0.40 1.46
CA VAL A 78 3.29 -0.86 1.37
C VAL A 78 2.31 -1.00 2.52
N THR A 79 2.75 -0.68 3.72
CA THR A 79 1.88 -0.79 4.88
C THR A 79 0.66 0.12 4.72
N TYR A 80 0.87 1.32 4.21
CA TYR A 80 -0.23 2.24 3.97
C TYR A 80 -1.21 1.66 2.96
N LEU A 81 -0.71 1.20 1.81
CA LEU A 81 -1.58 0.63 0.79
C LEU A 81 -2.32 -0.60 1.30
N PHE A 82 -1.62 -1.42 2.07
CA PHE A 82 -2.21 -2.63 2.62
C PHE A 82 -3.37 -2.29 3.57
N ASN A 83 -3.15 -1.35 4.46
CA ASN A 83 -4.17 -1.01 5.44
C ASN A 83 -5.35 -0.26 4.84
N ARG A 84 -5.16 0.34 3.68
CA ARG A 84 -6.26 1.01 2.99
C ARG A 84 -7.00 0.09 2.03
N GLY A 85 -6.56 -1.16 1.92
CA GLY A 85 -7.30 -2.13 1.14
C GLY A 85 -6.98 -2.16 -0.34
N LEU A 86 -5.89 -1.54 -0.76
CA LEU A 86 -5.54 -1.55 -2.18
C LEU A 86 -4.74 -2.78 -2.57
N LEU A 87 -4.08 -3.41 -1.63
CA LEU A 87 -3.24 -4.56 -1.93
C LEU A 87 -3.99 -5.84 -1.61
N LYS A 88 -3.86 -6.82 -2.48
CA LYS A 88 -4.38 -8.15 -2.26
C LYS A 88 -3.25 -9.08 -1.86
N GLU A 89 -3.52 -9.95 -0.90
CA GLU A 89 -2.56 -11.00 -0.56
C GLU A 89 -2.71 -12.14 -1.54
N CYS A 90 -1.58 -12.62 -2.03
CA CYS A 90 -1.56 -13.68 -3.02
C CYS A 90 -0.92 -14.94 -2.49
N ASN A 91 -0.80 -15.09 -1.20
CA ASN A 91 -0.25 -16.30 -0.59
C ASN A 91 -1.27 -17.38 -0.73
N SER A 92 -1.02 -18.23 -1.65
CA SER A 92 -1.92 -19.32 -1.71
C SER A 92 -1.29 -20.49 -1.10
N LYS A 93 -1.78 -21.08 -0.68
CA LYS A 93 -1.24 -22.19 -0.29
C LYS A 93 -1.63 -23.05 -0.52
#